data_d9c034ab189565fb3e745c3a977c2d01
#
_entry.id   d9c034ab189565fb3e745c3a977c2d01
#
_cell.length_a   1.000
_cell.length_b   1.000
_cell.length_c   1.000
_cell.angle_alpha   90.00
_cell.angle_beta   90.00
_cell.angle_gamma   90.00
#
_symmetry.space_group_name_H-M   'P 1'
#
loop_
_entity.id
_entity.type
_entity.pdbx_description
1 polymer ?
#
loop_
_entity_poly.entity_id
_entity_poly.type
_entity_poly.pdbx_seq_one_letter_code
_entity_poly.pdbx_strand_id
1 'polypeptide(L)'
;GLVDENYEIKATGSLLTQEYTLATAFVEAAAEVISELSSVAGGIENIKAIGIGAPCGNYNAGTIEHAANISWGKGVVPICQMLNEKTGIPVAITNDAKAAALGEMSHGAAMGMKDFIEITLGTGVGSGIVANGNLIYGSDGFAGELGHSIMFFDNGRKCGCGRSGCLDMYCSSRGVVMTAKEMLAEEGTQSSLANIPADKMTTLDIFNAAEAGDKLAQMVFRRTGEILGKACANFATFLSPEAFIFFGGVAKAGDWLLKPAKETYDKYVLSLYRGKAKFLTSTLENDTAAILGTAALAWQETAKQRK
;
A
#
# COMPACT_ATOMS: atom_id res chain seq x y z
N GLY A 1 -16.28 -3.30 6.13
CA GLY A 1 -17.00 -4.50 5.67
C GLY A 1 -17.11 -5.57 6.73
N LEU A 2 -18.21 -6.32 6.70
CA LEU A 2 -18.41 -7.54 7.48
C LEU A 2 -17.93 -8.73 6.66
N VAL A 3 -17.01 -9.53 7.21
CA VAL A 3 -16.35 -10.63 6.50
C VAL A 3 -16.43 -11.90 7.33
N ASP A 4 -16.87 -13.01 6.73
CA ASP A 4 -16.96 -14.29 7.41
C ASP A 4 -15.61 -15.06 7.46
N GLU A 5 -15.64 -16.24 8.05
CA GLU A 5 -14.46 -17.13 8.18
C GLU A 5 -13.93 -17.65 6.85
N ASN A 6 -14.73 -17.63 5.79
CA ASN A 6 -14.34 -17.98 4.42
C ASN A 6 -13.85 -16.76 3.63
N TYR A 7 -13.74 -15.60 4.29
CA TYR A 7 -13.39 -14.30 3.70
C TYR A 7 -14.42 -13.79 2.67
N GLU A 8 -15.67 -14.23 2.76
CA GLU A 8 -16.74 -13.65 1.97
C GLU A 8 -17.23 -12.35 2.62
N ILE A 9 -17.29 -11.28 1.82
CA ILE A 9 -17.83 -9.99 2.27
C ILE A 9 -19.36 -10.10 2.30
N LYS A 10 -19.96 -10.07 3.49
CA LYS A 10 -21.41 -10.22 3.70
C LYS A 10 -22.15 -8.89 3.67
N ALA A 11 -21.50 -7.81 4.08
CA ALA A 11 -22.06 -6.46 4.06
C ALA A 11 -20.94 -5.40 4.03
N THR A 12 -21.24 -4.23 3.51
CA THR A 12 -20.34 -3.08 3.47
C THR A 12 -21.04 -1.82 3.96
N GLY A 13 -20.28 -0.91 4.54
CA GLY A 13 -20.71 0.44 4.92
C GLY A 13 -19.58 1.43 4.66
N SER A 14 -19.89 2.72 4.66
CA SER A 14 -18.89 3.76 4.42
C SER A 14 -19.13 5.00 5.26
N LEU A 15 -18.05 5.66 5.65
CA LEU A 15 -18.02 6.95 6.32
C LEU A 15 -16.96 7.83 5.63
N LEU A 16 -17.27 9.09 5.47
CA LEU A 16 -16.29 10.07 4.94
C LEU A 16 -15.44 10.60 6.09
N THR A 17 -14.21 10.13 6.20
CA THR A 17 -13.28 10.49 7.29
C THR A 17 -13.10 12.00 7.47
N GLN A 18 -13.19 12.77 6.36
CA GLN A 18 -13.03 14.23 6.36
C GLN A 18 -14.21 14.99 7.00
N GLU A 19 -15.37 14.37 7.16
CA GLU A 19 -16.53 14.99 7.83
C GLU A 19 -16.33 15.12 9.34
N TYR A 20 -15.37 14.40 9.90
CA TYR A 20 -15.08 14.40 11.33
C TYR A 20 -13.85 15.23 11.64
N THR A 21 -13.94 16.07 12.66
CA THR A 21 -12.83 16.89 13.17
C THR A 21 -12.23 16.32 14.46
N LEU A 22 -12.95 15.43 15.13
CA LEU A 22 -12.56 14.76 16.38
C LEU A 22 -12.59 13.24 16.21
N ALA A 23 -11.59 12.57 16.74
CA ALA A 23 -11.51 11.10 16.74
C ALA A 23 -12.70 10.46 17.47
N THR A 24 -13.18 11.09 18.56
CA THR A 24 -14.35 10.59 19.31
C THR A 24 -15.61 10.54 18.46
N ALA A 25 -15.88 11.61 17.69
CA ALA A 25 -17.05 11.66 16.81
C ALA A 25 -16.95 10.63 15.67
N PHE A 26 -15.76 10.44 15.10
CA PHE A 26 -15.52 9.38 14.10
C PHE A 26 -15.75 7.99 14.68
N VAL A 27 -15.26 7.72 15.89
CA VAL A 27 -15.41 6.42 16.57
C VAL A 27 -16.87 6.14 16.89
N GLU A 28 -17.65 7.15 17.30
CA GLU A 28 -19.10 6.99 17.52
C GLU A 28 -19.82 6.58 16.24
N ALA A 29 -19.61 7.31 15.15
CA ALA A 29 -20.20 6.98 13.87
C ALA A 29 -19.73 5.61 13.34
N ALA A 30 -18.46 5.27 13.51
CA ALA A 30 -17.94 3.96 13.12
C ALA A 30 -18.59 2.82 13.93
N ALA A 31 -18.81 3.01 15.23
CA ALA A 31 -19.47 2.03 16.08
C ALA A 31 -20.95 1.82 15.67
N GLU A 32 -21.64 2.88 15.25
CA GLU A 32 -23.01 2.78 14.71
C GLU A 32 -23.02 1.93 13.43
N VAL A 33 -22.15 2.22 12.46
CA VAL A 33 -22.03 1.42 11.22
C VAL A 33 -21.66 -0.03 11.53
N ILE A 34 -20.75 -0.29 12.47
CA ILE A 34 -20.40 -1.64 12.90
C ILE A 34 -21.62 -2.36 13.48
N SER A 35 -22.42 -1.68 14.31
CA SER A 35 -23.66 -2.23 14.87
C SER A 35 -24.68 -2.57 13.77
N GLU A 36 -24.87 -1.68 12.79
CA GLU A 36 -25.76 -1.93 11.65
C GLU A 36 -25.30 -3.15 10.84
N LEU A 37 -24.01 -3.22 10.48
CA LEU A 37 -23.46 -4.34 9.74
C LEU A 37 -23.56 -5.65 10.51
N SER A 38 -23.38 -5.63 11.83
CA SER A 38 -23.46 -6.82 12.69
C SER A 38 -24.83 -7.49 12.68
N SER A 39 -25.90 -6.76 12.34
CA SER A 39 -27.24 -7.31 12.22
C SER A 39 -27.31 -8.46 11.19
N VAL A 40 -26.49 -8.41 10.13
CA VAL A 40 -26.35 -9.47 9.12
C VAL A 40 -25.75 -10.75 9.70
N ALA A 41 -24.93 -10.62 10.76
CA ALA A 41 -24.36 -11.75 11.50
C ALA A 41 -25.26 -12.20 12.68
N GLY A 42 -26.44 -11.62 12.84
CA GLY A 42 -27.36 -11.91 13.92
C GLY A 42 -27.08 -11.16 15.23
N GLY A 43 -26.19 -10.15 15.21
CA GLY A 43 -25.90 -9.27 16.33
C GLY A 43 -24.40 -9.07 16.57
N ILE A 44 -24.10 -8.06 17.37
CA ILE A 44 -22.72 -7.63 17.66
C ILE A 44 -21.92 -8.69 18.43
N GLU A 45 -22.58 -9.52 19.20
CA GLU A 45 -21.99 -10.64 19.96
C GLU A 45 -21.41 -11.74 19.05
N ASN A 46 -21.80 -11.77 17.79
CA ASN A 46 -21.26 -12.71 16.79
C ASN A 46 -20.00 -12.18 16.09
N ILE A 47 -19.66 -10.91 16.27
CA ILE A 47 -18.44 -10.31 15.72
C ILE A 47 -17.23 -10.72 16.59
N LYS A 48 -16.22 -11.31 15.97
CA LYS A 48 -15.07 -11.88 16.69
C LYS A 48 -13.97 -10.86 16.94
N ALA A 49 -13.70 -9.99 15.96
CA ALA A 49 -12.71 -8.94 16.06
C ALA A 49 -12.94 -7.87 14.98
N ILE A 50 -12.34 -6.69 15.18
CA ILE A 50 -12.30 -5.59 14.22
C ILE A 50 -10.85 -5.41 13.77
N GLY A 51 -10.63 -5.40 12.45
CA GLY A 51 -9.35 -5.06 11.84
C GLY A 51 -9.40 -3.68 11.20
N ILE A 52 -8.39 -2.86 11.42
CA ILE A 52 -8.25 -1.52 10.87
C ILE A 52 -6.99 -1.43 10.01
N GLY A 53 -7.10 -0.89 8.79
CA GLY A 53 -5.99 -0.45 7.96
C GLY A 53 -6.03 1.06 7.85
N ALA A 54 -5.03 1.76 8.35
CA ALA A 54 -5.01 3.22 8.34
C ALA A 54 -3.61 3.77 8.07
N PRO A 55 -3.50 4.95 7.43
CA PRO A 55 -2.23 5.65 7.36
C PRO A 55 -1.62 5.81 8.74
N CYS A 56 -0.33 5.55 8.89
CA CYS A 56 0.38 5.61 10.16
C CYS A 56 -0.23 4.75 11.30
N GLY A 57 -0.95 3.69 10.95
CA GLY A 57 -1.48 2.71 11.90
C GLY A 57 -0.34 1.92 12.54
N ASN A 58 -0.23 2.01 13.87
CA ASN A 58 0.76 1.31 14.68
C ASN A 58 0.12 0.07 15.31
N TYR A 59 0.54 -1.10 14.86
CA TYR A 59 0.03 -2.38 15.36
C TYR A 59 0.38 -2.62 16.83
N ASN A 60 1.62 -2.30 17.23
CA ASN A 60 2.10 -2.58 18.57
C ASN A 60 1.40 -1.74 19.64
N ALA A 61 1.10 -0.47 19.30
CA ALA A 61 0.46 0.48 20.20
C ALA A 61 -1.07 0.53 20.10
N GLY A 62 -1.65 0.02 19.01
CA GLY A 62 -3.10 0.14 18.76
C GLY A 62 -3.56 1.56 18.39
N THR A 63 -2.67 2.34 17.79
CA THR A 63 -2.84 3.79 17.58
C THR A 63 -2.75 4.19 16.12
N ILE A 64 -3.29 5.37 15.79
CA ILE A 64 -2.94 6.12 14.59
C ILE A 64 -2.01 7.24 15.04
N GLU A 65 -0.83 7.38 14.40
CA GLU A 65 0.21 8.31 14.86
C GLU A 65 0.59 9.31 13.77
N HIS A 66 0.30 10.60 14.02
CA HIS A 66 0.69 11.71 13.15
C HIS A 66 0.25 11.57 11.68
N ALA A 67 -0.94 11.01 11.43
CA ALA A 67 -1.47 10.82 10.09
C ALA A 67 -1.86 12.16 9.45
N ALA A 68 -1.05 12.63 8.51
CA ALA A 68 -1.26 13.93 7.84
C ALA A 68 -2.57 14.01 7.04
N ASN A 69 -3.06 12.84 6.57
CA ASN A 69 -4.23 12.72 5.70
C ASN A 69 -5.55 12.65 6.49
N ILE A 70 -5.49 12.56 7.81
CA ILE A 70 -6.65 12.44 8.70
C ILE A 70 -6.71 13.70 9.57
N SER A 71 -7.80 14.47 9.46
CA SER A 71 -7.93 15.77 10.14
C SER A 71 -7.79 15.66 11.67
N TRP A 72 -8.32 14.59 12.26
CA TRP A 72 -8.25 14.27 13.68
C TRP A 72 -7.07 13.36 14.06
N GLY A 73 -6.26 12.91 13.08
CA GLY A 73 -5.12 11.99 13.26
C GLY A 73 -3.76 12.66 13.42
N LYS A 74 -3.70 13.97 13.65
CA LYS A 74 -2.43 14.74 13.73
C LYS A 74 -1.56 14.45 14.96
N GLY A 75 -2.13 13.86 16.01
CA GLY A 75 -1.45 13.40 17.20
C GLY A 75 -1.37 11.87 17.27
N VAL A 76 -1.28 11.35 18.49
CA VAL A 76 -1.42 9.92 18.79
C VAL A 76 -2.86 9.65 19.20
N VAL A 77 -3.58 8.85 18.40
CA VAL A 77 -4.98 8.52 18.64
C VAL A 77 -5.08 7.03 18.99
N PRO A 78 -5.52 6.65 20.20
CA PRO A 78 -5.64 5.25 20.65
C PRO A 78 -6.91 4.60 20.07
N ILE A 79 -6.98 4.51 18.76
CA ILE A 79 -8.22 4.13 18.03
C ILE A 79 -8.70 2.74 18.39
N CYS A 80 -7.80 1.78 18.65
CA CYS A 80 -8.19 0.43 19.03
C CYS A 80 -8.88 0.42 20.40
N GLN A 81 -8.33 1.15 21.37
CA GLN A 81 -8.94 1.28 22.70
C GLN A 81 -10.32 1.96 22.59
N MET A 82 -10.40 3.08 21.87
CA MET A 82 -11.64 3.83 21.73
C MET A 82 -12.77 3.01 21.10
N LEU A 83 -12.49 2.26 20.04
CA LEU A 83 -13.48 1.38 19.41
C LEU A 83 -13.83 0.19 20.29
N ASN A 84 -12.85 -0.42 20.98
CA ASN A 84 -13.12 -1.50 21.91
C ASN A 84 -14.03 -1.06 23.06
N GLU A 85 -13.80 0.12 23.65
CA GLU A 85 -14.64 0.70 24.70
C GLU A 85 -16.09 0.93 24.24
N LYS A 86 -16.28 1.30 22.96
CA LYS A 86 -17.63 1.53 22.39
C LYS A 86 -18.34 0.25 21.99
N THR A 87 -17.63 -0.75 21.47
CA THR A 87 -18.24 -1.94 20.85
C THR A 87 -18.14 -3.20 21.70
N GLY A 88 -17.19 -3.24 22.66
CA GLY A 88 -16.85 -4.45 23.41
C GLY A 88 -16.08 -5.50 22.58
N ILE A 89 -15.76 -5.22 21.32
CA ILE A 89 -15.11 -6.15 20.40
C ILE A 89 -13.60 -5.92 20.42
N PRO A 90 -12.75 -6.97 20.40
CA PRO A 90 -11.31 -6.83 20.20
C PRO A 90 -10.97 -6.11 18.89
N VAL A 91 -10.05 -5.15 18.95
CA VAL A 91 -9.66 -4.33 17.80
C VAL A 91 -8.16 -4.43 17.56
N ALA A 92 -7.76 -4.62 16.31
CA ALA A 92 -6.37 -4.52 15.87
C ALA A 92 -6.23 -3.54 14.72
N ILE A 93 -5.08 -2.89 14.63
CA ILE A 93 -4.77 -1.92 13.58
C ILE A 93 -3.45 -2.27 12.90
N THR A 94 -3.35 -1.94 11.63
CA THR A 94 -2.09 -1.90 10.90
C THR A 94 -2.06 -0.73 9.91
N ASN A 95 -0.92 -0.50 9.27
CA ASN A 95 -0.83 0.43 8.14
C ASN A 95 -1.61 -0.11 6.95
N ASP A 96 -2.15 0.77 6.09
CA ASP A 96 -2.96 0.43 4.93
C ASP A 96 -2.24 -0.47 3.91
N ALA A 97 -0.96 -0.21 3.60
CA ALA A 97 -0.17 -1.07 2.73
C ALA A 97 0.13 -2.43 3.37
N LYS A 98 0.36 -2.46 4.68
CA LYS A 98 0.50 -3.72 5.43
C LYS A 98 -0.79 -4.54 5.41
N ALA A 99 -1.95 -3.88 5.49
CA ALA A 99 -3.24 -4.54 5.32
C ALA A 99 -3.36 -5.13 3.90
N ALA A 100 -2.94 -4.41 2.85
CA ALA A 100 -2.92 -4.94 1.49
C ALA A 100 -2.06 -6.21 1.39
N ALA A 101 -0.89 -6.25 2.00
CA ALA A 101 -0.04 -7.45 2.04
C ALA A 101 -0.74 -8.65 2.71
N LEU A 102 -1.51 -8.43 3.79
CA LEU A 102 -2.33 -9.47 4.41
C LEU A 102 -3.45 -9.95 3.48
N GLY A 103 -4.04 -9.05 2.71
CA GLY A 103 -5.02 -9.38 1.68
C GLY A 103 -4.42 -10.25 0.58
N GLU A 104 -3.23 -9.89 0.09
CA GLU A 104 -2.49 -10.69 -0.90
C GLU A 104 -2.15 -12.09 -0.38
N MET A 105 -1.77 -12.20 0.89
CA MET A 105 -1.45 -13.48 1.52
C MET A 105 -2.68 -14.38 1.67
N SER A 106 -3.83 -13.80 1.99
CA SER A 106 -5.07 -14.55 2.24
C SER A 106 -5.82 -14.90 0.95
N HIS A 107 -5.93 -13.98 -0.02
CA HIS A 107 -6.81 -14.11 -1.20
C HIS A 107 -6.23 -13.55 -2.50
N GLY A 108 -4.98 -13.07 -2.50
CA GLY A 108 -4.35 -12.46 -3.65
C GLY A 108 -3.24 -13.29 -4.28
N ALA A 109 -2.34 -12.61 -4.95
CA ALA A 109 -1.22 -13.21 -5.69
C ALA A 109 -0.19 -13.92 -4.79
N ALA A 110 -0.21 -13.67 -3.45
CA ALA A 110 0.68 -14.28 -2.47
C ALA A 110 0.10 -15.53 -1.79
N MET A 111 -1.06 -16.04 -2.22
CA MET A 111 -1.64 -17.25 -1.60
C MET A 111 -0.63 -18.40 -1.59
N GLY A 112 -0.41 -18.97 -0.39
CA GLY A 112 0.55 -20.07 -0.17
C GLY A 112 2.02 -19.65 -0.04
N MET A 113 2.37 -18.39 -0.29
CA MET A 113 3.71 -17.87 -0.07
C MET A 113 3.93 -17.52 1.41
N LYS A 114 5.17 -17.67 1.86
CA LYS A 114 5.57 -17.33 3.23
C LYS A 114 6.51 -16.14 3.32
N ASP A 115 7.22 -15.84 2.23
CA ASP A 115 8.24 -14.80 2.18
C ASP A 115 8.03 -13.95 0.93
N PHE A 116 7.42 -12.78 1.07
CA PHE A 116 7.17 -11.88 -0.04
C PHE A 116 7.15 -10.42 0.40
N ILE A 117 7.29 -9.53 -0.56
CA ILE A 117 7.14 -8.08 -0.34
C ILE A 117 6.01 -7.59 -1.24
N GLU A 118 4.97 -7.04 -0.64
CA GLU A 118 3.96 -6.26 -1.35
C GLU A 118 4.45 -4.81 -1.44
N ILE A 119 4.27 -4.19 -2.60
CA ILE A 119 4.61 -2.78 -2.87
C ILE A 119 3.40 -2.09 -3.48
N THR A 120 2.77 -1.23 -2.69
CA THR A 120 1.67 -0.38 -3.16
C THR A 120 2.23 0.82 -3.93
N LEU A 121 1.85 0.96 -5.20
CA LEU A 121 2.22 2.05 -6.09
C LEU A 121 0.98 2.93 -6.36
N GLY A 122 0.69 3.84 -5.44
CA GLY A 122 -0.47 4.73 -5.46
C GLY A 122 -0.06 6.21 -5.38
N THR A 123 -0.79 7.01 -4.59
CA THR A 123 -0.44 8.42 -4.29
C THR A 123 0.96 8.51 -3.68
N GLY A 124 1.32 7.55 -2.85
CA GLY A 124 2.66 7.28 -2.34
C GLY A 124 3.12 5.86 -2.69
N VAL A 125 4.30 5.47 -2.19
CA VAL A 125 4.80 4.10 -2.21
C VAL A 125 4.71 3.53 -0.81
N GLY A 126 3.76 2.62 -0.59
CA GLY A 126 3.66 1.83 0.62
C GLY A 126 4.22 0.42 0.44
N SER A 127 4.32 -0.34 1.53
CA SER A 127 4.73 -1.74 1.44
C SER A 127 4.38 -2.55 2.68
N GLY A 128 4.23 -3.86 2.46
CA GLY A 128 4.14 -4.87 3.50
C GLY A 128 5.19 -5.96 3.28
N ILE A 129 5.93 -6.30 4.33
CA ILE A 129 6.94 -7.36 4.31
C ILE A 129 6.40 -8.55 5.07
N VAL A 130 6.29 -9.69 4.42
CA VAL A 130 5.91 -10.95 5.04
C VAL A 130 7.11 -11.88 5.05
N ALA A 131 7.45 -12.41 6.23
CA ALA A 131 8.52 -13.37 6.45
C ALA A 131 8.03 -14.55 7.29
N ASN A 132 8.31 -15.76 6.85
CA ASN A 132 7.82 -16.99 7.48
C ASN A 132 6.29 -17.00 7.71
N GLY A 133 5.52 -16.41 6.79
CA GLY A 133 4.07 -16.28 6.87
C GLY A 133 3.55 -15.24 7.88
N ASN A 134 4.42 -14.37 8.39
CA ASN A 134 4.05 -13.33 9.32
C ASN A 134 4.43 -11.95 8.78
N LEU A 135 3.55 -10.98 8.94
CA LEU A 135 3.83 -9.59 8.60
C LEU A 135 4.87 -9.02 9.59
N ILE A 136 5.84 -8.31 9.06
CA ILE A 136 6.91 -7.67 9.85
C ILE A 136 6.44 -6.30 10.32
N TYR A 137 6.37 -6.12 11.64
CA TYR A 137 6.02 -4.84 12.27
C TYR A 137 7.23 -4.08 12.80
N GLY A 138 8.32 -4.81 13.17
CA GLY A 138 9.47 -4.21 13.85
C GLY A 138 9.22 -3.97 15.33
N SER A 139 10.21 -3.39 16.00
CA SER A 139 10.15 -3.15 17.45
C SER A 139 9.14 -2.08 17.86
N ASP A 140 8.90 -1.12 16.96
CA ASP A 140 8.05 0.07 17.18
C ASP A 140 6.76 0.08 16.33
N GLY A 141 6.52 -0.97 15.52
CA GLY A 141 5.33 -1.08 14.67
C GLY A 141 5.47 -0.49 13.26
N PHE A 142 6.58 0.17 12.92
CA PHE A 142 6.76 0.91 11.67
C PHE A 142 7.70 0.26 10.65
N ALA A 143 8.13 -1.00 10.83
CA ALA A 143 8.94 -1.68 9.82
C ALA A 143 8.22 -1.73 8.47
N GLY A 144 8.98 -1.73 7.38
CA GLY A 144 8.42 -1.87 6.03
C GLY A 144 8.08 -0.54 5.34
N GLU A 145 8.60 0.59 5.80
CA GLU A 145 8.49 1.89 5.11
C GLU A 145 9.43 1.97 3.89
N LEU A 146 9.32 0.98 2.96
CA LEU A 146 10.25 0.83 1.83
C LEU A 146 10.16 1.97 0.81
N GLY A 147 9.02 2.63 0.70
CA GLY A 147 8.85 3.85 -0.11
C GLY A 147 9.79 4.97 0.29
N HIS A 148 10.25 4.96 1.53
CA HIS A 148 11.21 5.93 2.04
C HIS A 148 12.68 5.48 1.98
N SER A 149 12.99 4.35 1.34
CA SER A 149 14.36 3.96 1.01
C SER A 149 14.98 5.00 0.07
N ILE A 150 16.19 5.48 0.40
CA ILE A 150 16.88 6.50 -0.40
C ILE A 150 17.54 5.83 -1.61
N MET A 151 17.02 6.14 -2.80
CA MET A 151 17.53 5.66 -4.07
C MET A 151 18.57 6.62 -4.68
N PHE A 152 18.52 7.90 -4.29
CA PHE A 152 19.45 8.94 -4.75
C PHE A 152 19.94 9.73 -3.54
N PHE A 153 21.17 9.48 -3.14
CA PHE A 153 21.78 10.18 -1.99
C PHE A 153 22.13 11.63 -2.34
N ASP A 154 22.57 11.86 -3.58
CA ASP A 154 22.92 13.19 -4.08
C ASP A 154 21.87 13.65 -5.10
N ASN A 155 21.49 14.92 -5.03
CA ASN A 155 20.55 15.57 -5.95
C ASN A 155 19.19 14.88 -6.09
N GLY A 156 18.77 14.07 -5.10
CA GLY A 156 17.47 13.42 -5.09
C GLY A 156 16.31 14.40 -4.87
N ARG A 157 15.14 14.08 -5.44
CA ARG A 157 13.91 14.86 -5.26
C ARG A 157 13.55 14.93 -3.78
N LYS A 158 13.10 16.11 -3.32
CA LYS A 158 12.65 16.31 -1.93
C LYS A 158 11.38 15.50 -1.65
N CYS A 159 11.38 14.76 -0.55
CA CYS A 159 10.27 13.96 -0.07
C CYS A 159 9.52 14.67 1.06
N GLY A 160 8.21 14.45 1.16
CA GLY A 160 7.38 14.96 2.25
C GLY A 160 7.79 14.47 3.64
N CYS A 161 8.58 13.38 3.73
CA CYS A 161 9.15 12.90 4.99
C CYS A 161 10.33 13.73 5.51
N GLY A 162 10.70 14.82 4.83
CA GLY A 162 11.82 15.70 5.18
C GLY A 162 13.17 15.30 4.59
N ARG A 163 13.28 14.09 3.99
CA ARG A 163 14.50 13.59 3.33
C ARG A 163 14.47 13.86 1.82
N SER A 164 15.54 13.52 1.12
CA SER A 164 15.61 13.57 -0.34
C SER A 164 15.95 12.19 -0.91
N GLY A 165 15.54 11.95 -2.16
CA GLY A 165 15.91 10.74 -2.91
C GLY A 165 15.10 9.48 -2.58
N CYS A 166 14.01 9.58 -1.81
CA CYS A 166 13.16 8.46 -1.46
C CYS A 166 12.53 7.80 -2.71
N LEU A 167 12.38 6.48 -2.69
CA LEU A 167 11.71 5.70 -3.76
C LEU A 167 10.33 6.27 -4.11
N ASP A 168 9.58 6.73 -3.10
CA ASP A 168 8.28 7.37 -3.22
C ASP A 168 8.26 8.50 -4.26
N MET A 169 9.34 9.29 -4.32
CA MET A 169 9.44 10.43 -5.21
C MET A 169 9.67 10.07 -6.69
N TYR A 170 9.82 8.78 -6.99
CA TYR A 170 10.07 8.27 -8.34
C TYR A 170 9.05 7.23 -8.79
N CYS A 171 8.53 6.41 -7.87
CA CYS A 171 7.67 5.28 -8.20
C CYS A 171 6.20 5.45 -7.78
N SER A 172 5.85 6.50 -7.02
CA SER A 172 4.46 6.88 -6.79
C SER A 172 3.85 7.56 -8.01
N SER A 173 2.52 7.73 -8.05
CA SER A 173 1.84 8.45 -9.13
C SER A 173 2.39 9.86 -9.31
N ARG A 174 2.66 10.56 -8.21
CA ARG A 174 3.33 11.87 -8.21
C ARG A 174 4.73 11.78 -8.79
N GLY A 175 5.50 10.76 -8.41
CA GLY A 175 6.86 10.53 -8.90
C GLY A 175 6.92 10.29 -10.39
N VAL A 176 5.99 9.50 -10.94
CA VAL A 176 5.85 9.26 -12.40
C VAL A 176 5.55 10.56 -13.14
N VAL A 177 4.61 11.36 -12.65
CA VAL A 177 4.28 12.68 -13.24
C VAL A 177 5.48 13.64 -13.19
N MET A 178 6.22 13.67 -12.08
CA MET A 178 7.44 14.47 -11.99
C MET A 178 8.48 14.04 -13.04
N THR A 179 8.67 12.73 -13.23
CA THR A 179 9.57 12.19 -14.25
C THR A 179 9.14 12.63 -15.65
N ALA A 180 7.84 12.57 -15.96
CA ALA A 180 7.33 13.04 -17.26
C ALA A 180 7.60 14.54 -17.49
N LYS A 181 7.38 15.38 -16.47
CA LYS A 181 7.65 16.82 -16.55
C LYS A 181 9.13 17.15 -16.77
N GLU A 182 10.01 16.46 -16.04
CA GLU A 182 11.46 16.62 -16.21
C GLU A 182 11.89 16.23 -17.62
N MET A 183 11.43 15.09 -18.12
CA MET A 183 11.79 14.62 -19.46
C MET A 183 11.21 15.52 -20.58
N LEU A 184 10.00 16.06 -20.40
CA LEU A 184 9.45 17.05 -21.33
C LEU A 184 10.30 18.33 -21.40
N ALA A 185 10.85 18.77 -20.27
CA ALA A 185 11.71 19.94 -20.22
C ALA A 185 13.10 19.68 -20.86
N GLU A 186 13.61 18.46 -20.80
CA GLU A 186 14.92 18.07 -21.33
C GLU A 186 14.86 17.74 -22.84
N GLU A 187 13.88 16.95 -23.28
CA GLU A 187 13.82 16.34 -24.63
C GLU A 187 12.92 17.08 -25.62
N GLY A 188 12.17 18.10 -25.15
CA GLY A 188 11.34 18.94 -26.01
C GLY A 188 9.96 18.37 -26.36
N THR A 189 9.26 19.04 -27.27
CA THR A 189 7.79 19.05 -27.42
C THR A 189 7.20 18.05 -28.41
N GLN A 190 7.93 17.01 -28.80
CA GLN A 190 7.36 16.01 -29.75
C GLN A 190 6.39 15.00 -29.09
N SER A 191 6.25 15.01 -27.76
CA SER A 191 5.35 14.15 -27.03
C SER A 191 3.94 14.75 -26.97
N SER A 192 2.90 13.91 -27.08
CA SER A 192 1.51 14.28 -26.86
C SER A 192 1.24 14.84 -25.47
N LEU A 193 2.07 14.45 -24.48
CA LEU A 193 2.03 14.95 -23.11
C LEU A 193 2.31 16.45 -23.00
N ALA A 194 3.02 17.04 -23.97
CA ALA A 194 3.28 18.48 -24.01
C ALA A 194 1.99 19.32 -24.17
N ASN A 195 0.90 18.72 -24.66
CA ASN A 195 -0.40 19.38 -24.81
C ASN A 195 -1.24 19.38 -23.51
N ILE A 196 -0.78 18.69 -22.46
CA ILE A 196 -1.48 18.61 -21.18
C ILE A 196 -0.90 19.67 -20.24
N PRO A 197 -1.73 20.54 -19.63
CA PRO A 197 -1.25 21.49 -18.64
C PRO A 197 -0.52 20.75 -17.51
N ALA A 198 0.67 21.24 -17.14
CA ALA A 198 1.56 20.54 -16.23
C ALA A 198 0.94 20.28 -14.84
N ASP A 199 0.02 21.13 -14.38
CA ASP A 199 -0.72 20.99 -13.12
C ASP A 199 -1.87 19.96 -13.18
N LYS A 200 -2.29 19.59 -14.39
CA LYS A 200 -3.40 18.64 -14.63
C LYS A 200 -2.94 17.25 -15.08
N MET A 201 -1.66 17.10 -15.42
CA MET A 201 -1.12 15.82 -15.88
C MET A 201 -1.25 14.75 -14.81
N THR A 202 -1.79 13.59 -15.19
CA THR A 202 -1.95 12.42 -14.33
C THR A 202 -1.14 11.23 -14.84
N THR A 203 -0.95 10.23 -14.01
CA THR A 203 -0.30 8.96 -14.41
C THR A 203 -1.13 8.22 -15.48
N LEU A 204 -2.46 8.38 -15.46
CA LEU A 204 -3.34 7.79 -16.46
C LEU A 204 -3.11 8.43 -17.84
N ASP A 205 -2.91 9.75 -17.92
CA ASP A 205 -2.58 10.43 -19.16
C ASP A 205 -1.27 9.90 -19.75
N ILE A 206 -0.25 9.68 -18.90
CA ILE A 206 1.04 9.14 -19.32
C ILE A 206 0.86 7.69 -19.81
N PHE A 207 0.04 6.88 -19.13
CA PHE A 207 -0.27 5.53 -19.56
C PHE A 207 -0.97 5.50 -20.91
N ASN A 208 -2.02 6.31 -21.10
CA ASN A 208 -2.75 6.40 -22.36
C ASN A 208 -1.85 6.85 -23.52
N ALA A 209 -0.95 7.80 -23.26
CA ALA A 209 0.03 8.24 -24.25
C ALA A 209 1.01 7.12 -24.60
N ALA A 210 1.50 6.35 -23.63
CA ALA A 210 2.40 5.21 -23.85
C ALA A 210 1.73 4.13 -24.70
N GLU A 211 0.46 3.79 -24.43
CA GLU A 211 -0.35 2.86 -25.23
C GLU A 211 -0.57 3.38 -26.67
N ALA A 212 -0.72 4.70 -26.82
CA ALA A 212 -0.83 5.34 -28.15
C ALA A 212 0.51 5.43 -28.92
N GLY A 213 1.61 4.92 -28.34
CA GLY A 213 2.91 4.87 -29.00
C GLY A 213 3.83 6.07 -28.72
N ASP A 214 3.47 6.95 -27.80
CA ASP A 214 4.29 8.10 -27.40
C ASP A 214 5.60 7.62 -26.74
N LYS A 215 6.71 7.93 -27.41
CA LYS A 215 8.05 7.46 -27.00
C LYS A 215 8.47 7.99 -25.65
N LEU A 216 8.17 9.26 -25.36
CA LEU A 216 8.52 9.88 -24.08
C LEU A 216 7.73 9.23 -22.93
N ALA A 217 6.42 9.02 -23.11
CA ALA A 217 5.58 8.35 -22.12
C ALA A 217 6.06 6.92 -21.84
N GLN A 218 6.45 6.16 -22.86
CA GLN A 218 7.07 4.84 -22.71
C GLN A 218 8.38 4.91 -21.93
N MET A 219 9.23 5.91 -22.21
CA MET A 219 10.49 6.12 -21.49
C MET A 219 10.27 6.51 -20.01
N VAL A 220 9.20 7.25 -19.69
CA VAL A 220 8.82 7.57 -18.30
C VAL A 220 8.58 6.30 -17.50
N PHE A 221 7.77 5.38 -18.01
CA PHE A 221 7.53 4.10 -17.32
C PHE A 221 8.78 3.23 -17.27
N ARG A 222 9.58 3.21 -18.32
CA ARG A 222 10.85 2.50 -18.31
C ARG A 222 11.78 3.02 -17.21
N ARG A 223 11.97 4.35 -17.09
CA ARG A 223 12.81 4.97 -16.06
C ARG A 223 12.28 4.68 -14.65
N THR A 224 10.95 4.75 -14.47
CA THR A 224 10.30 4.36 -13.20
C THR A 224 10.56 2.89 -12.88
N GLY A 225 10.39 1.99 -13.85
CA GLY A 225 10.65 0.56 -13.67
C GLY A 225 12.11 0.25 -13.35
N GLU A 226 13.06 0.94 -14.00
CA GLU A 226 14.48 0.78 -13.70
C GLU A 226 14.83 1.16 -12.25
N ILE A 227 14.21 2.23 -11.71
CA ILE A 227 14.41 2.64 -10.31
C ILE A 227 13.77 1.60 -9.38
N LEU A 228 12.55 1.15 -9.68
CA LEU A 228 11.84 0.13 -8.92
C LEU A 228 12.62 -1.19 -8.89
N GLY A 229 13.18 -1.62 -10.03
CA GLY A 229 13.99 -2.82 -10.13
C GLY A 229 15.25 -2.78 -9.27
N LYS A 230 15.94 -1.63 -9.21
CA LYS A 230 17.08 -1.43 -8.31
C LYS A 230 16.66 -1.49 -6.85
N ALA A 231 15.50 -0.90 -6.49
CA ALA A 231 14.96 -0.98 -5.14
C ALA A 231 14.67 -2.43 -4.75
N CYS A 232 13.99 -3.18 -5.61
CA CYS A 232 13.70 -4.61 -5.39
C CYS A 232 14.99 -5.44 -5.25
N ALA A 233 16.04 -5.12 -6.01
CA ALA A 233 17.33 -5.80 -5.89
C ALA A 233 17.98 -5.60 -4.51
N ASN A 234 17.85 -4.39 -3.95
CA ASN A 234 18.27 -4.12 -2.57
C ASN A 234 17.38 -4.85 -1.55
N PHE A 235 16.06 -4.82 -1.72
CA PHE A 235 15.13 -5.45 -0.79
C PHE A 235 15.28 -6.98 -0.75
N ALA A 236 15.65 -7.60 -1.88
CA ALA A 236 15.94 -9.03 -1.94
C ALA A 236 17.08 -9.44 -1.00
N THR A 237 18.03 -8.56 -0.70
CA THR A 237 19.14 -8.86 0.21
C THR A 237 18.71 -8.96 1.67
N PHE A 238 17.58 -8.36 2.03
CA PHE A 238 17.05 -8.40 3.40
C PHE A 238 16.14 -9.60 3.68
N LEU A 239 15.35 -10.02 2.67
CA LEU A 239 14.31 -11.02 2.88
C LEU A 239 14.50 -12.28 2.04
N SER A 240 15.18 -12.21 0.89
CA SER A 240 15.16 -13.32 -0.10
C SER A 240 13.74 -13.77 -0.50
N PRO A 241 12.90 -12.84 -0.99
CA PRO A 241 11.48 -13.10 -1.15
C PRO A 241 11.19 -14.08 -2.31
N GLU A 242 10.09 -14.84 -2.20
CA GLU A 242 9.52 -15.65 -3.28
C GLU A 242 8.95 -14.76 -4.40
N ALA A 243 8.40 -13.59 -4.01
CA ALA A 243 7.82 -12.64 -4.94
C ALA A 243 7.88 -11.19 -4.44
N PHE A 244 7.89 -10.27 -5.40
CA PHE A 244 7.44 -8.89 -5.24
C PHE A 244 6.05 -8.79 -5.87
N ILE A 245 5.07 -8.27 -5.11
CA ILE A 245 3.69 -8.10 -5.55
C ILE A 245 3.42 -6.62 -5.65
N PHE A 246 2.98 -6.17 -6.82
CA PHE A 246 2.74 -4.76 -7.08
C PHE A 246 1.24 -4.47 -7.11
N PHE A 247 0.80 -3.57 -6.25
CA PHE A 247 -0.57 -3.14 -6.09
C PHE A 247 -0.71 -1.65 -6.41
N GLY A 248 -1.93 -1.20 -6.73
CA GLY A 248 -2.26 0.22 -6.91
C GLY A 248 -2.24 0.71 -8.35
N GLY A 249 -2.60 1.98 -8.53
CA GLY A 249 -2.89 2.55 -9.85
C GLY A 249 -1.69 2.57 -10.80
N VAL A 250 -0.48 2.82 -10.30
CA VAL A 250 0.74 2.84 -11.14
C VAL A 250 1.11 1.42 -11.58
N ALA A 251 0.86 0.40 -10.75
CA ALA A 251 1.12 -1.00 -11.10
C ALA A 251 0.26 -1.47 -12.29
N LYS A 252 -0.91 -0.85 -12.52
CA LYS A 252 -1.79 -1.12 -13.66
C LYS A 252 -1.16 -0.76 -15.02
N ALA A 253 -0.03 -0.04 -15.04
CA ALA A 253 0.75 0.14 -16.27
C ALA A 253 1.36 -1.18 -16.79
N GLY A 254 1.30 -2.26 -16.02
CA GLY A 254 1.65 -3.61 -16.47
C GLY A 254 3.08 -3.69 -17.02
N ASP A 255 3.22 -4.23 -18.21
CA ASP A 255 4.54 -4.47 -18.84
C ASP A 255 5.35 -3.20 -19.08
N TRP A 256 4.73 -2.04 -19.26
CA TRP A 256 5.46 -0.77 -19.37
C TRP A 256 6.33 -0.50 -18.15
N LEU A 257 5.86 -0.88 -16.96
CA LEU A 257 6.55 -0.71 -15.68
C LEU A 257 7.29 -1.97 -15.25
N LEU A 258 6.62 -3.11 -15.25
CA LEU A 258 7.11 -4.32 -14.58
C LEU A 258 8.19 -5.04 -15.39
N LYS A 259 8.14 -4.99 -16.72
CA LYS A 259 9.19 -5.58 -17.56
C LYS A 259 10.55 -4.89 -17.36
N PRO A 260 10.68 -3.55 -17.47
CA PRO A 260 11.95 -2.89 -17.18
C PRO A 260 12.36 -3.01 -15.70
N ALA A 261 11.39 -3.11 -14.76
CA ALA A 261 11.70 -3.36 -13.36
C ALA A 261 12.34 -4.75 -13.17
N LYS A 262 11.77 -5.79 -13.77
CA LYS A 262 12.32 -7.15 -13.71
C LYS A 262 13.69 -7.26 -14.40
N GLU A 263 13.84 -6.70 -15.58
CA GLU A 263 15.10 -6.67 -16.30
C GLU A 263 16.21 -6.01 -15.47
N THR A 264 15.87 -4.89 -14.82
CA THR A 264 16.81 -4.16 -13.96
C THR A 264 17.10 -4.91 -12.67
N TYR A 265 16.08 -5.52 -12.06
CA TYR A 265 16.27 -6.40 -10.91
C TYR A 265 17.27 -7.52 -11.23
N ASP A 266 17.08 -8.26 -12.31
CA ASP A 266 17.95 -9.38 -12.70
C ASP A 266 19.39 -8.94 -12.99
N LYS A 267 19.58 -7.70 -13.46
CA LYS A 267 20.89 -7.10 -13.68
C LYS A 267 21.63 -6.76 -12.38
N TYR A 268 20.93 -6.24 -11.37
CA TYR A 268 21.55 -5.68 -10.16
C TYR A 268 21.45 -6.57 -8.93
N VAL A 269 20.53 -7.52 -8.90
CA VAL A 269 20.37 -8.42 -7.76
C VAL A 269 21.61 -9.29 -7.58
N LEU A 270 21.97 -9.55 -6.32
CA LEU A 270 23.06 -10.45 -5.98
C LEU A 270 22.85 -11.82 -6.67
N SER A 271 23.89 -12.39 -7.24
CA SER A 271 23.81 -13.58 -8.11
C SER A 271 23.06 -14.75 -7.48
N LEU A 272 23.15 -14.92 -6.17
CA LEU A 272 22.46 -15.99 -5.43
C LEU A 272 20.92 -15.87 -5.41
N TYR A 273 20.37 -14.68 -5.69
CA TYR A 273 18.92 -14.43 -5.75
C TYR A 273 18.38 -14.37 -7.20
N ARG A 274 19.28 -14.37 -8.20
CA ARG A 274 18.87 -14.22 -9.60
C ARG A 274 17.91 -15.34 -10.03
N GLY A 275 16.79 -14.94 -10.66
CA GLY A 275 15.77 -15.86 -11.16
C GLY A 275 14.87 -16.46 -10.08
N LYS A 276 15.02 -16.12 -8.81
CA LYS A 276 14.22 -16.68 -7.71
C LYS A 276 12.94 -15.91 -7.45
N ALA A 277 13.00 -14.59 -7.30
CA ALA A 277 11.83 -13.80 -7.02
C ALA A 277 10.96 -13.57 -8.26
N LYS A 278 9.65 -13.79 -8.11
CA LYS A 278 8.64 -13.46 -9.11
C LYS A 278 8.27 -11.97 -9.00
N PHE A 279 7.87 -11.38 -10.13
CA PHE A 279 7.28 -10.04 -10.19
C PHE A 279 5.81 -10.24 -10.58
N LEU A 280 4.91 -9.95 -9.66
CA LEU A 280 3.49 -10.23 -9.83
C LEU A 280 2.68 -8.96 -9.64
N THR A 281 1.63 -8.78 -10.43
CA THR A 281 0.62 -7.77 -10.18
C THR A 281 -0.43 -8.34 -9.23
N SER A 282 -0.91 -7.53 -8.30
CA SER A 282 -2.04 -7.88 -7.45
C SER A 282 -3.24 -8.32 -8.29
N THR A 283 -3.93 -9.33 -7.80
CA THR A 283 -5.21 -9.80 -8.36
C THR A 283 -6.42 -9.25 -7.60
N LEU A 284 -6.18 -8.48 -6.54
CA LEU A 284 -7.24 -7.89 -5.73
C LEU A 284 -7.71 -6.55 -6.30
N GLU A 285 -9.00 -6.29 -6.24
CA GLU A 285 -9.56 -4.96 -6.50
C GLU A 285 -9.29 -4.03 -5.32
N ASN A 286 -9.12 -2.73 -5.57
CA ASN A 286 -8.72 -1.77 -4.54
C ASN A 286 -9.63 -1.79 -3.30
N ASP A 287 -10.95 -1.78 -3.50
CA ASP A 287 -11.92 -1.72 -2.40
C ASP A 287 -11.98 -3.04 -1.63
N THR A 288 -11.83 -4.16 -2.33
CA THR A 288 -11.84 -5.50 -1.75
C THR A 288 -10.54 -5.80 -1.00
N ALA A 289 -9.40 -5.37 -1.52
CA ALA A 289 -8.09 -5.60 -0.90
C ALA A 289 -8.00 -5.05 0.52
N ALA A 290 -8.49 -3.82 0.73
CA ALA A 290 -8.48 -3.18 2.06
C ALA A 290 -9.35 -3.96 3.06
N ILE A 291 -10.58 -4.35 2.65
CA ILE A 291 -11.51 -5.09 3.49
C ILE A 291 -10.94 -6.49 3.83
N LEU A 292 -10.47 -7.23 2.83
CA LEU A 292 -9.93 -8.58 3.04
C LEU A 292 -8.64 -8.57 3.86
N GLY A 293 -7.78 -7.57 3.63
CA GLY A 293 -6.54 -7.42 4.39
C GLY A 293 -6.79 -7.14 5.87
N THR A 294 -7.73 -6.25 6.17
CA THR A 294 -8.11 -5.95 7.56
C THR A 294 -8.89 -7.09 8.22
N ALA A 295 -9.70 -7.83 7.46
CA ALA A 295 -10.32 -9.05 7.94
C ALA A 295 -9.28 -10.12 8.28
N ALA A 296 -8.24 -10.29 7.44
CA ALA A 296 -7.14 -11.20 7.74
C ALA A 296 -6.41 -10.83 9.03
N LEU A 297 -6.19 -9.52 9.27
CA LEU A 297 -5.66 -9.04 10.55
C LEU A 297 -6.55 -9.45 11.72
N ALA A 298 -7.86 -9.19 11.64
CA ALA A 298 -8.83 -9.53 12.68
C ALA A 298 -8.85 -11.03 12.98
N TRP A 299 -8.85 -11.87 11.96
CA TRP A 299 -8.80 -13.32 12.12
C TRP A 299 -7.50 -13.83 12.75
N GLN A 300 -6.36 -13.24 12.41
CA GLN A 300 -5.07 -13.56 13.05
C GLN A 300 -5.08 -13.25 14.54
N GLU A 301 -5.64 -12.11 14.95
CA GLU A 301 -5.76 -11.76 16.37
C GLU A 301 -6.67 -12.71 17.14
N THR A 302 -7.80 -13.11 16.55
CA THR A 302 -8.70 -14.11 17.13
C THR A 302 -7.98 -15.45 17.35
N ALA A 303 -7.12 -15.86 16.42
CA ALA A 303 -6.34 -17.10 16.55
C ALA A 303 -5.25 -17.02 17.64
N LYS A 304 -4.66 -15.85 17.89
CA LYS A 304 -3.68 -15.64 18.97
C LYS A 304 -4.31 -15.72 20.37
N GLN A 305 -5.54 -15.23 20.52
CA GLN A 305 -6.28 -15.26 21.80
C GLN A 305 -6.71 -16.67 22.21
N ARG A 306 -6.73 -17.64 21.27
CA ARG A 306 -7.08 -19.05 21.54
C ARG A 306 -5.90 -19.93 21.95
N LYS A 307 -4.68 -19.39 21.91
CA LYS A 307 -3.45 -20.07 22.36
C LYS A 307 -3.02 -19.58 23.73
#